data_12913c9c0c5f5670728a16e6c1765d94
#
_entry.id   12913c9c0c5f5670728a16e6c1765d94
#
_cell.length_a   1.000
_cell.length_b   1.000
_cell.length_c   1.000
_cell.angle_alpha   90.00
_cell.angle_beta   90.00
_cell.angle_gamma   90.00
#
_symmetry.space_group_name_H-M   'P 1'
#
loop_
_entity.id
_entity.type
_entity.pdbx_description
1 polymer ?
#
loop_
_entity_poly.entity_id
_entity_poly.type
_entity_poly.pdbx_seq_one_letter_code
_entity_poly.pdbx_strand_id
1 'polypeptide(L)' 'EQIELSQKNLKKWKAILSSMTMEELKNPEILNASRIRRIALGAGVTPRDVKELLTVYENLKKMSKTLKRQMRLKLPR' A
#
# COMPACT_ATOMS: atom_id res chain seq x y z
N GLU A 1 -14.59 -1.67 -8.84
CA GLU A 1 -14.12 -2.97 -8.35
C GLU A 1 -13.86 -2.94 -6.87
N GLN A 2 -14.40 -3.91 -6.20
CA GLN A 2 -14.22 -4.01 -4.75
C GLN A 2 -13.02 -4.85 -4.42
N ILE A 3 -12.17 -4.32 -3.57
CA ILE A 3 -11.03 -5.08 -3.06
C ILE A 3 -11.47 -5.69 -1.74
N GLU A 4 -11.57 -7.00 -1.72
CA GLU A 4 -12.01 -7.71 -0.53
C GLU A 4 -10.89 -7.83 0.50
N LEU A 5 -11.23 -7.58 1.75
CA LEU A 5 -10.31 -7.77 2.87
C LEU A 5 -10.43 -9.21 3.37
N SER A 6 -10.10 -10.16 2.53
CA SER A 6 -10.11 -11.57 2.90
C SER A 6 -8.77 -11.95 3.52
N GLN A 7 -8.77 -13.10 4.21
CA GLN A 7 -7.53 -13.60 4.79
C GLN A 7 -6.46 -13.86 3.71
N LYS A 8 -6.91 -14.31 2.54
CA LYS A 8 -6.01 -14.53 1.41
C LYS A 8 -5.33 -13.24 1.00
N ASN A 9 -6.11 -12.17 0.86
CA ASN A 9 -5.58 -10.88 0.46
C ASN A 9 -4.66 -10.29 1.53
N LEU A 10 -5.02 -10.45 2.79
CA LEU A 10 -4.18 -9.97 3.88
C LEU A 10 -2.82 -10.66 3.89
N LYS A 11 -2.79 -11.96 3.63
CA LYS A 11 -1.54 -12.70 3.55
C LYS A 11 -0.69 -12.21 2.39
N LYS A 12 -1.31 -12.01 1.23
CA LYS A 12 -0.61 -11.50 0.06
C LYS A 12 -0.03 -10.12 0.32
N TRP A 13 -0.82 -9.25 0.90
CA TRP A 13 -0.40 -7.88 1.19
C TRP A 13 0.74 -7.85 2.21
N LYS A 14 0.66 -8.71 3.22
CA LYS A 14 1.73 -8.82 4.20
C LYS A 14 3.04 -9.25 3.54
N ALA A 15 2.97 -10.23 2.65
CA ALA A 15 4.14 -10.71 1.92
C ALA A 15 4.70 -9.61 1.02
N ILE A 16 3.84 -8.86 0.34
CA ILE A 16 4.25 -7.76 -0.52
C ILE A 16 4.98 -6.68 0.30
N LEU A 17 4.38 -6.28 1.42
CA LEU A 17 4.97 -5.27 2.27
C LEU A 17 6.32 -5.72 2.83
N SER A 18 6.44 -7.00 3.14
CA SER A 18 7.71 -7.56 3.62
C SER A 18 8.80 -7.58 2.56
N SER A 19 8.40 -7.61 1.29
CA SER A 19 9.34 -7.60 0.17
C SER A 19 9.74 -6.18 -0.26
N MET A 20 9.05 -5.17 0.23
CA MET A 20 9.34 -3.79 -0.11
C MET A 20 10.44 -3.23 0.80
N THR A 21 11.26 -2.34 0.25
CA THR A 21 12.24 -1.63 1.05
C THR A 21 11.57 -0.52 1.84
N MET A 22 12.26 0.00 2.85
CA MET A 22 11.73 1.13 3.62
C MET A 22 11.49 2.34 2.75
N GLU A 23 12.38 2.57 1.79
CA GLU A 23 12.22 3.67 0.85
C GLU A 23 10.97 3.53 0.01
N GLU A 24 10.69 2.30 -0.45
CA GLU A 24 9.50 2.02 -1.24
C GLU A 24 8.23 2.17 -0.41
N LEU A 25 8.28 1.79 0.85
CA LEU A 25 7.14 1.94 1.76
C LEU A 25 6.82 3.41 2.03
N LYS A 26 7.86 4.22 2.18
CA LYS A 26 7.69 5.65 2.42
C LYS A 26 7.24 6.40 1.18
N ASN A 27 7.77 6.01 0.02
CA ASN A 27 7.47 6.67 -1.25
C ASN A 27 7.05 5.65 -2.30
N PRO A 28 5.79 5.21 -2.27
CA PRO A 28 5.32 4.26 -3.29
C PRO A 28 5.42 4.80 -4.71
N GLU A 29 5.59 6.09 -4.85
CA GLU A 29 5.72 6.76 -6.14
C GLU A 29 6.95 6.33 -6.92
N ILE A 30 7.98 5.84 -6.22
CA ILE A 30 9.21 5.38 -6.89
C ILE A 30 9.05 4.01 -7.52
N LEU A 31 7.93 3.32 -7.27
CA LEU A 31 7.71 1.99 -7.79
C LEU A 31 7.43 2.04 -9.28
N ASN A 32 8.33 1.42 -10.04
CA ASN A 32 8.18 1.28 -11.49
C ASN A 32 7.96 -0.20 -11.81
N ALA A 33 7.81 -0.52 -13.09
CA ALA A 33 7.54 -1.89 -13.52
C ALA A 33 8.60 -2.87 -13.03
N SER A 34 9.86 -2.47 -13.02
CA SER A 34 10.96 -3.30 -12.59
C SER A 34 10.88 -3.61 -11.09
N ARG A 35 10.63 -2.58 -10.28
CA ARG A 35 10.51 -2.75 -8.83
C ARG A 35 9.29 -3.58 -8.46
N ILE A 36 8.17 -3.33 -9.13
CA ILE A 36 6.94 -4.08 -8.90
C ILE A 36 7.15 -5.56 -9.21
N ARG A 37 7.86 -5.85 -10.30
CA ARG A 37 8.15 -7.22 -10.69
C ARG A 37 9.02 -7.92 -9.64
N ARG A 38 10.04 -7.23 -9.15
CA ARG A 38 10.91 -7.77 -8.12
C ARG A 38 10.14 -8.05 -6.83
N ILE A 39 9.27 -7.12 -6.42
CA ILE A 39 8.44 -7.28 -5.23
C ILE A 39 7.51 -8.48 -5.40
N ALA A 40 6.87 -8.59 -6.55
CA ALA A 40 5.96 -9.70 -6.83
C ALA A 40 6.67 -11.04 -6.74
N LEU A 41 7.86 -11.14 -7.31
CA LEU A 41 8.66 -12.37 -7.24
C LEU A 41 9.04 -12.70 -5.81
N GLY A 42 9.48 -11.72 -5.05
CA GLY A 42 9.87 -11.94 -3.66
C GLY A 42 8.70 -12.32 -2.77
N ALA A 43 7.53 -11.81 -3.06
CA ALA A 43 6.32 -12.10 -2.28
C ALA A 43 5.58 -13.34 -2.76
N GLY A 44 5.95 -13.88 -3.92
CA GLY A 44 5.25 -15.03 -4.49
C GLY A 44 3.87 -14.69 -5.02
N VAL A 45 3.70 -13.47 -5.52
CA VAL A 45 2.42 -13.00 -6.06
C VAL A 45 2.64 -12.44 -7.46
N THR A 46 1.55 -11.99 -8.09
CA THR A 46 1.64 -11.39 -9.42
C THR A 46 1.87 -9.89 -9.31
N PRO A 47 2.42 -9.25 -10.36
CA PRO A 47 2.54 -7.80 -10.38
C PRO A 47 1.20 -7.09 -10.21
N ARG A 48 0.12 -7.72 -10.69
CA ARG A 48 -1.22 -7.18 -10.52
C ARG A 48 -1.60 -7.07 -9.04
N ASP A 49 -1.25 -8.10 -8.26
CA ASP A 49 -1.51 -8.07 -6.82
C ASP A 49 -0.78 -6.92 -6.15
N VAL A 50 0.44 -6.66 -6.56
CA VAL A 50 1.22 -5.54 -6.03
C VAL A 50 0.55 -4.21 -6.36
N LYS A 51 0.08 -4.05 -7.60
CA LYS A 51 -0.60 -2.83 -8.02
C LYS A 51 -1.89 -2.60 -7.24
N GLU A 52 -2.64 -3.67 -6.96
CA GLU A 52 -3.86 -3.57 -6.16
C GLU A 52 -3.56 -3.05 -4.76
N LEU A 53 -2.53 -3.58 -4.13
CA LEU A 53 -2.12 -3.12 -2.81
C LEU A 53 -1.70 -1.66 -2.85
N LEU A 54 -0.97 -1.26 -3.88
CA LEU A 54 -0.53 0.13 -4.02
C LEU A 54 -1.72 1.08 -4.10
N THR A 55 -2.77 0.68 -4.82
CA THR A 55 -3.99 1.48 -4.92
C THR A 55 -4.62 1.66 -3.54
N VAL A 56 -4.74 0.56 -2.79
CA VAL A 56 -5.29 0.60 -1.43
C VAL A 56 -4.43 1.48 -0.52
N TYR A 57 -3.13 1.32 -0.63
CA TYR A 57 -2.18 2.07 0.19
C TYR A 57 -2.28 3.58 -0.07
N GLU A 58 -2.36 3.95 -1.33
CA GLU A 58 -2.50 5.36 -1.70
C GLU A 58 -3.81 5.95 -1.18
N ASN A 59 -4.89 5.18 -1.28
CA ASN A 59 -6.18 5.62 -0.78
C ASN A 59 -6.15 5.81 0.74
N LEU A 60 -5.52 4.87 1.45
CA LEU A 60 -5.37 4.99 2.90
C LEU A 60 -4.53 6.20 3.27
N LYS A 61 -3.50 6.47 2.51
CA LYS A 61 -2.63 7.61 2.75
C LYS A 61 -3.38 8.92 2.58
N LYS A 62 -4.21 9.01 1.54
CA LYS A 62 -5.04 10.18 1.30
C LYS A 62 -6.05 10.38 2.42
N MET A 63 -6.70 9.32 2.84
CA MET A 63 -7.67 9.37 3.93
C MET A 63 -7.00 9.79 5.23
N SER A 64 -5.81 9.27 5.49
CA SER A 64 -5.07 9.62 6.70
C SER A 64 -4.74 11.11 6.74
N LYS A 65 -4.35 11.68 5.61
CA LYS A 65 -4.07 13.11 5.52
C LYS A 65 -5.32 13.93 5.80
N THR A 66 -6.42 13.55 5.20
CA THR A 66 -7.70 14.24 5.40
C THR A 66 -8.14 14.17 6.85
N LEU A 67 -8.02 12.99 7.45
CA LEU A 67 -8.39 12.81 8.86
C LEU A 67 -7.52 13.65 9.78
N LYS A 68 -6.23 13.69 9.53
CA LYS A 68 -5.32 14.49 10.33
C LYS A 68 -5.67 15.97 10.24
N ARG A 69 -6.01 16.43 9.05
CA ARG A 69 -6.40 17.82 8.84
C ARG A 69 -7.68 18.14 9.61
N GLN A 70 -8.66 17.26 9.53
CA GLN A 70 -9.92 17.45 10.24
C GLN A 70 -9.74 17.41 11.76
N MET A 71 -8.92 16.49 12.23
CA MET A 71 -8.62 16.40 13.65
C MET A 71 -7.91 17.64 14.17
N ARG A 72 -7.00 18.19 13.37
CA ARG A 72 -6.30 19.41 13.71
C ARG A 72 -7.24 20.59 13.88
N LEU A 73 -8.24 20.65 13.02
CA LEU A 73 -9.22 21.73 13.05
C LEU A 73 -10.19 21.59 14.23
N LYS A 74 -10.46 20.35 14.65
CA LYS A 74 -11.42 20.08 15.70
C LYS A 74 -10.83 20.08 17.09
N LEU A 75 -9.55 19.78 17.21
CA LEU A 75 -8.91 19.69 18.51
C LEU A 75 -8.47 21.06 18.99
N PRO A 76 -8.92 21.47 20.18
CA PRO A 76 -8.42 22.70 20.78
C PRO A 76 -6.97 22.51 21.19
N ARG A 77 -6.24 23.56 21.14
CA ARG A 77 -4.83 23.50 21.51
C ARG A 77 -4.62 24.11 22.87
#